data_364a42f4d6d06fd5d9318e71a87f313d
#
_entry.id   364a42f4d6d06fd5d9318e71a87f313d
#
_cell.length_a   1.000
_cell.length_b   1.000
_cell.length_c   1.000
_cell.angle_alpha   90.00
_cell.angle_beta   90.00
_cell.angle_gamma   90.00
#
_symmetry.space_group_name_H-M   'P 1'
#
loop_
_entity.id
_entity.type
_entity.pdbx_description
1 polymer ?
#
loop_
_entity_poly.entity_id
_entity_poly.type
_entity_poly.pdbx_seq_one_letter_code
_entity_poly.pdbx_strand_id
1 'polypeptide(L)'
;FLSIKIGKTMPIPGNMLTTAMAVMPYTDTERAIKTALSLDIPFWPQLPLLNYYEDMYVQASEHFPGIILDLKKQTLKFSLDKFIEEYEDASKKMEDLNYLDISKKYSSVYHEFLNLDLKDYPAIHGQLEGPISFGYYVLDQNKRSILFDDTVRPFVMEVMANRVNIQLKR
;
A
#
# COMPACT_ATOMS: atom_id res chain seq x y z
N PHE A 1 19.38 7.15 5.64
CA PHE A 1 18.34 7.20 6.69
C PHE A 1 17.47 8.42 6.47
N LEU A 2 16.30 8.25 5.84
CA LEU A 2 15.27 9.28 5.76
C LEU A 2 14.66 9.44 7.15
N SER A 3 14.96 10.55 7.80
CA SER A 3 14.31 10.95 9.05
C SER A 3 12.85 11.29 8.74
N ILE A 4 11.93 10.49 9.26
CA ILE A 4 10.51 10.83 9.26
C ILE A 4 10.38 12.07 10.16
N LYS A 5 10.17 13.25 9.58
CA LYS A 5 9.71 14.42 10.35
C LYS A 5 8.25 14.17 10.74
N ILE A 6 8.06 13.50 11.86
CA ILE A 6 6.76 13.46 12.51
C ILE A 6 6.48 14.89 12.97
N GLY A 7 5.54 15.56 12.30
CA GLY A 7 5.01 16.83 12.77
C GLY A 7 4.50 16.69 14.23
N LYS A 8 4.18 17.79 14.91
CA LYS A 8 3.59 17.74 16.25
C LYS A 8 2.35 16.83 16.19
N THR A 9 2.51 15.57 16.64
CA THR A 9 1.40 14.66 16.79
C THR A 9 0.57 15.16 17.95
N MET A 10 -0.61 15.70 17.68
CA MET A 10 -1.60 15.85 18.74
C MET A 10 -2.05 14.45 19.16
N PRO A 11 -1.97 14.09 20.43
CA PRO A 11 -2.45 12.79 20.86
C PRO A 11 -3.95 12.69 20.54
N ILE A 12 -4.33 11.64 19.79
CA ILE A 12 -5.74 11.33 19.56
C ILE A 12 -6.31 10.94 20.92
N PRO A 13 -7.38 11.59 21.40
CA PRO A 13 -7.98 11.22 22.68
C PRO A 13 -8.47 9.78 22.62
N GLY A 14 -8.08 8.96 23.59
CA GLY A 14 -8.38 7.53 23.65
C GLY A 14 -9.82 7.19 24.04
N ASN A 15 -10.81 7.96 23.63
CA ASN A 15 -12.22 7.89 24.04
C ASN A 15 -13.00 6.73 23.38
N MET A 16 -12.40 5.56 23.24
CA MET A 16 -12.99 4.40 22.56
C MET A 16 -13.42 4.69 21.11
N LEU A 17 -12.65 5.52 20.42
CA LEU A 17 -12.90 5.84 19.00
C LEU A 17 -12.80 4.59 18.15
N THR A 18 -13.75 4.44 17.24
CA THR A 18 -13.87 3.29 16.35
C THR A 18 -13.10 3.50 15.05
N THR A 19 -12.40 2.48 14.61
CA THR A 19 -11.81 2.34 13.28
C THR A 19 -11.81 0.87 12.88
N ALA A 20 -11.42 0.53 11.67
CA ALA A 20 -11.34 -0.86 11.23
C ALA A 20 -10.17 -1.08 10.28
N MET A 21 -9.87 -2.35 9.97
CA MET A 21 -8.98 -2.69 8.86
C MET A 21 -9.63 -2.27 7.54
N ALA A 22 -8.83 -1.68 6.65
CA ALA A 22 -9.33 -1.12 5.40
C ALA A 22 -9.78 -2.18 4.37
N VAL A 23 -9.39 -3.45 4.51
CA VAL A 23 -9.82 -4.54 3.63
C VAL A 23 -11.28 -4.88 3.89
N MET A 24 -12.14 -4.67 2.90
CA MET A 24 -13.59 -4.83 3.03
C MET A 24 -14.15 -5.85 2.03
N PRO A 25 -15.18 -6.62 2.41
CA PRO A 25 -15.81 -7.62 1.55
C PRO A 25 -16.87 -7.02 0.62
N TYR A 26 -16.65 -5.78 0.15
CA TYR A 26 -17.60 -5.11 -0.74
C TYR A 26 -17.11 -5.12 -2.19
N THR A 27 -18.08 -5.11 -3.11
CA THR A 27 -17.89 -4.90 -4.55
C THR A 27 -18.52 -3.59 -5.01
N ASP A 28 -19.03 -2.80 -4.06
CA ASP A 28 -19.68 -1.50 -4.26
C ASP A 28 -18.85 -0.43 -3.51
N THR A 29 -18.30 0.50 -4.28
CA THR A 29 -17.40 1.55 -3.77
C THR A 29 -18.14 2.56 -2.89
N GLU A 30 -19.36 2.94 -3.25
CA GLU A 30 -20.17 3.90 -2.45
C GLU A 30 -20.49 3.32 -1.07
N ARG A 31 -20.89 2.05 -1.04
CA ARG A 31 -21.16 1.35 0.21
C ARG A 31 -19.91 1.22 1.06
N ALA A 32 -18.77 0.93 0.46
CA ALA A 32 -17.49 0.84 1.16
C ALA A 32 -17.11 2.19 1.79
N ILE A 33 -17.16 3.27 1.03
CA ILE A 33 -16.88 4.63 1.51
C ILE A 33 -17.86 5.00 2.64
N LYS A 34 -19.16 4.79 2.44
CA LYS A 34 -20.17 5.10 3.46
C LYS A 34 -19.92 4.35 4.77
N THR A 35 -19.52 3.09 4.68
CA THR A 35 -19.16 2.30 5.88
C THR A 35 -17.91 2.85 6.55
N ALA A 36 -16.86 3.19 5.80
CA ALA A 36 -15.65 3.77 6.34
C ALA A 36 -15.92 5.11 7.04
N LEU A 37 -16.75 5.97 6.44
CA LEU A 37 -17.13 7.27 6.99
C LEU A 37 -18.10 7.18 8.19
N SER A 38 -18.68 6.04 8.47
CA SER A 38 -19.54 5.85 9.65
C SER A 38 -18.76 5.61 10.95
N LEU A 39 -17.43 5.48 10.87
CA LEU A 39 -16.56 5.28 12.00
C LEU A 39 -15.95 6.61 12.47
N ASP A 40 -15.51 6.68 13.73
CA ASP A 40 -14.93 7.89 14.32
C ASP A 40 -13.60 8.26 13.66
N ILE A 41 -12.83 7.27 13.22
CA ILE A 41 -11.59 7.42 12.45
C ILE A 41 -11.77 6.69 11.12
N PRO A 42 -12.14 7.39 10.05
CA PRO A 42 -12.36 6.79 8.74
C PRO A 42 -11.04 6.34 8.11
N PHE A 43 -11.15 5.49 7.10
CA PHE A 43 -10.04 4.96 6.31
C PHE A 43 -10.44 4.84 4.84
N TRP A 44 -9.47 4.79 3.93
CA TRP A 44 -9.75 4.48 2.54
C TRP A 44 -9.86 2.96 2.35
N PRO A 45 -11.02 2.47 1.85
CA PRO A 45 -11.25 1.04 1.68
C PRO A 45 -10.36 0.38 0.61
N GLN A 46 -9.97 -0.87 0.87
CA GLN A 46 -9.39 -1.79 -0.10
C GLN A 46 -10.42 -2.87 -0.45
N LEU A 47 -10.66 -3.09 -1.75
CA LEU A 47 -11.77 -3.91 -2.24
C LEU A 47 -11.27 -5.11 -3.10
N PRO A 48 -10.57 -6.09 -2.52
CA PRO A 48 -9.97 -7.19 -3.28
C PRO A 48 -11.00 -8.07 -3.99
N LEU A 49 -12.27 -8.08 -3.54
CA LEU A 49 -13.35 -8.79 -4.23
C LEU A 49 -13.87 -8.04 -5.46
N LEU A 50 -13.69 -6.73 -5.52
CA LEU A 50 -14.03 -5.93 -6.69
C LEU A 50 -12.95 -6.09 -7.76
N ASN A 51 -11.68 -6.02 -7.35
CA ASN A 51 -10.55 -6.05 -8.27
C ASN A 51 -9.32 -6.63 -7.56
N TYR A 52 -8.69 -7.64 -8.15
CA TYR A 52 -7.51 -8.27 -7.56
C TYR A 52 -6.30 -7.32 -7.42
N TYR A 53 -6.23 -6.23 -8.19
CA TYR A 53 -5.22 -5.18 -7.97
C TYR A 53 -5.33 -4.52 -6.58
N GLU A 54 -6.50 -4.60 -5.93
CA GLU A 54 -6.75 -4.06 -4.58
C GLU A 54 -6.45 -5.05 -3.44
N ASP A 55 -5.97 -6.25 -3.75
CA ASP A 55 -5.34 -7.11 -2.74
C ASP A 55 -4.12 -6.38 -2.15
N MET A 56 -3.95 -6.41 -0.83
CA MET A 56 -2.92 -5.64 -0.12
C MET A 56 -1.51 -5.89 -0.65
N TYR A 57 -1.17 -7.16 -0.92
CA TYR A 57 0.15 -7.53 -1.43
C TYR A 57 0.33 -7.12 -2.88
N VAL A 58 -0.72 -7.28 -3.69
CA VAL A 58 -0.71 -6.85 -5.09
C VAL A 58 -0.59 -5.33 -5.18
N GLN A 59 -1.35 -4.59 -4.38
CA GLN A 59 -1.27 -3.14 -4.32
C GLN A 59 0.13 -2.66 -3.86
N ALA A 60 0.69 -3.31 -2.84
CA ALA A 60 2.05 -3.03 -2.37
C ALA A 60 3.12 -3.35 -3.41
N SER A 61 2.83 -4.21 -4.39
CA SER A 61 3.75 -4.59 -5.46
C SER A 61 3.75 -3.63 -6.66
N GLU A 62 2.86 -2.64 -6.69
CA GLU A 62 2.84 -1.66 -7.78
C GLU A 62 4.21 -0.97 -7.92
N HIS A 63 4.72 -0.91 -9.13
CA HIS A 63 6.05 -0.37 -9.45
C HIS A 63 7.26 -1.06 -8.80
N PHE A 64 7.04 -2.19 -8.11
CA PHE A 64 8.15 -2.96 -7.55
C PHE A 64 8.79 -3.79 -8.69
N PRO A 65 10.11 -3.63 -8.96
CA PRO A 65 10.78 -4.36 -10.03
C PRO A 65 10.80 -5.87 -9.75
N GLY A 66 10.80 -6.67 -10.82
CA GLY A 66 10.84 -8.12 -10.72
C GLY A 66 9.49 -8.80 -10.45
N ILE A 67 8.42 -8.04 -10.25
CA ILE A 67 7.09 -8.60 -10.00
C ILE A 67 6.50 -9.25 -11.24
N ILE A 68 5.91 -10.43 -11.04
CA ILE A 68 5.12 -11.18 -12.03
C ILE A 68 3.72 -11.38 -11.45
N LEU A 69 2.74 -10.65 -11.99
CA LEU A 69 1.34 -10.70 -11.59
C LEU A 69 0.53 -11.46 -12.64
N ASP A 70 -0.11 -12.57 -12.25
CA ASP A 70 -1.07 -13.30 -13.06
C ASP A 70 -2.48 -13.07 -12.52
N LEU A 71 -3.24 -12.21 -13.19
CA LEU A 71 -4.61 -11.86 -12.79
C LEU A 71 -5.60 -13.01 -12.90
N LYS A 72 -5.40 -13.93 -13.86
CA LYS A 72 -6.30 -15.07 -14.05
C LYS A 72 -6.16 -16.09 -12.95
N LYS A 73 -4.92 -16.33 -12.51
CA LYS A 73 -4.60 -17.26 -11.43
C LYS A 73 -4.59 -16.60 -10.06
N GLN A 74 -4.73 -15.27 -10.03
CA GLN A 74 -4.60 -14.46 -8.82
C GLN A 74 -3.31 -14.81 -8.05
N THR A 75 -2.17 -14.77 -8.74
CA THR A 75 -0.87 -15.06 -8.14
C THR A 75 0.11 -13.91 -8.33
N LEU A 76 0.84 -13.63 -7.26
CA LEU A 76 1.93 -12.68 -7.19
C LEU A 76 3.24 -13.45 -7.00
N LYS A 77 4.21 -13.27 -7.89
CA LYS A 77 5.51 -13.94 -7.87
C LYS A 77 6.62 -12.92 -8.12
N PHE A 78 7.84 -13.34 -7.88
CA PHE A 78 9.04 -12.54 -8.10
C PHE A 78 10.04 -13.29 -8.99
N SER A 79 10.76 -12.54 -9.82
CA SER A 79 11.91 -13.01 -10.60
C SER A 79 13.10 -12.11 -10.32
N LEU A 80 14.20 -12.70 -9.85
CA LEU A 80 15.44 -11.98 -9.59
C LEU A 80 16.06 -11.43 -10.88
N ASP A 81 16.03 -12.19 -11.98
CA ASP A 81 16.55 -11.74 -13.28
C ASP A 81 15.82 -10.49 -13.75
N LYS A 82 14.49 -10.52 -13.70
CA LYS A 82 13.66 -9.36 -14.04
C LYS A 82 13.89 -8.18 -13.09
N PHE A 83 14.10 -8.44 -11.81
CA PHE A 83 14.44 -7.40 -10.83
C PHE A 83 15.74 -6.69 -11.22
N ILE A 84 16.78 -7.43 -11.58
CA ILE A 84 18.08 -6.87 -11.99
C ILE A 84 17.91 -6.01 -13.26
N GLU A 85 17.14 -6.49 -14.23
CA GLU A 85 16.87 -5.75 -15.48
C GLU A 85 16.11 -4.43 -15.22
N GLU A 86 15.15 -4.43 -14.31
CA GLU A 86 14.26 -3.28 -14.04
C GLU A 86 14.78 -2.35 -12.93
N TYR A 87 15.76 -2.78 -12.14
CA TYR A 87 16.19 -2.09 -10.91
C TYR A 87 16.67 -0.66 -11.16
N GLU A 88 17.51 -0.44 -12.17
CA GLU A 88 18.08 0.89 -12.44
C GLU A 88 17.01 1.90 -12.86
N ASP A 89 16.08 1.48 -13.71
CA ASP A 89 14.95 2.31 -14.15
C ASP A 89 13.98 2.60 -13.00
N ALA A 90 13.65 1.58 -12.20
CA ALA A 90 12.81 1.74 -11.02
C ALA A 90 13.43 2.69 -10.00
N SER A 91 14.73 2.54 -9.71
CA SER A 91 15.46 3.39 -8.76
C SER A 91 15.46 4.86 -9.20
N LYS A 92 15.68 5.14 -10.49
CA LYS A 92 15.60 6.50 -11.04
C LYS A 92 14.20 7.11 -10.92
N LYS A 93 13.15 6.31 -11.21
CA LYS A 93 11.77 6.78 -11.10
C LYS A 93 11.34 7.03 -9.67
N MET A 94 11.88 6.32 -8.71
CA MET A 94 11.62 6.53 -7.28
C MET A 94 12.17 7.85 -6.72
N GLU A 95 13.04 8.57 -7.45
CA GLU A 95 13.44 9.94 -7.10
C GLU A 95 12.23 10.88 -7.09
N ASP A 96 11.22 10.64 -7.96
CA ASP A 96 9.89 11.24 -7.84
C ASP A 96 9.02 10.37 -6.92
N LEU A 97 8.83 10.83 -5.69
CA LEU A 97 8.01 10.11 -4.70
C LEU A 97 6.59 9.84 -5.19
N ASN A 98 6.02 10.70 -6.06
CA ASN A 98 4.67 10.48 -6.58
C ASN A 98 4.57 9.23 -7.45
N TYR A 99 5.70 8.74 -7.99
CA TYR A 99 5.75 7.48 -8.72
C TYR A 99 5.30 6.27 -7.88
N LEU A 100 5.53 6.31 -6.57
CA LEU A 100 5.14 5.25 -5.64
C LEU A 100 3.75 5.43 -5.04
N ASP A 101 3.01 6.49 -5.42
CA ASP A 101 1.62 6.65 -4.99
C ASP A 101 0.74 5.55 -5.60
N ILE A 102 -0.35 5.22 -4.92
CA ILE A 102 -1.28 4.18 -5.37
C ILE A 102 -2.04 4.71 -6.58
N SER A 103 -1.92 4.05 -7.74
CA SER A 103 -2.65 4.46 -8.93
C SER A 103 -4.12 4.07 -8.87
N LYS A 104 -4.94 4.71 -9.72
CA LYS A 104 -6.38 4.35 -9.88
C LYS A 104 -6.59 2.91 -10.33
N LYS A 105 -5.59 2.27 -10.91
CA LYS A 105 -5.64 0.87 -11.30
C LYS A 105 -5.57 -0.05 -10.09
N TYR A 106 -4.80 0.35 -9.07
CA TYR A 106 -4.55 -0.43 -7.86
C TYR A 106 -5.46 -0.04 -6.69
N SER A 107 -6.22 1.05 -6.82
CA SER A 107 -7.31 1.37 -5.90
C SER A 107 -8.39 2.19 -6.60
N SER A 108 -9.60 1.67 -6.62
CA SER A 108 -10.78 2.36 -7.15
C SER A 108 -11.27 3.47 -6.21
N VAL A 109 -11.00 3.35 -4.92
CA VAL A 109 -11.55 4.21 -3.86
C VAL A 109 -10.57 5.25 -3.34
N TYR A 110 -9.27 4.95 -3.34
CA TYR A 110 -8.25 5.81 -2.72
C TYR A 110 -8.31 7.26 -3.21
N HIS A 111 -8.33 7.48 -4.52
CA HIS A 111 -8.37 8.82 -5.10
C HIS A 111 -9.70 9.53 -4.87
N GLU A 112 -10.80 8.79 -4.76
CA GLU A 112 -12.11 9.35 -4.41
C GLU A 112 -12.10 9.78 -2.95
N PHE A 113 -11.60 8.93 -2.07
CA PHE A 113 -11.50 9.20 -0.64
C PHE A 113 -10.64 10.45 -0.35
N LEU A 114 -9.52 10.65 -1.07
CA LEU A 114 -8.68 11.83 -0.93
C LEU A 114 -9.37 13.16 -1.29
N ASN A 115 -10.47 13.13 -2.06
CA ASN A 115 -11.23 14.31 -2.42
C ASN A 115 -12.37 14.63 -1.43
N LEU A 116 -12.56 13.81 -0.40
CA LEU A 116 -13.61 14.05 0.60
C LEU A 116 -13.17 15.14 1.60
N ASP A 117 -14.13 15.90 2.11
CA ASP A 117 -13.90 16.81 3.21
C ASP A 117 -13.93 16.03 4.54
N LEU A 118 -12.75 15.71 5.07
CA LEU A 118 -12.58 14.87 6.25
C LEU A 118 -12.12 15.65 7.50
N LYS A 119 -12.16 17.00 7.44
CA LYS A 119 -11.61 17.85 8.52
C LYS A 119 -12.37 17.76 9.85
N ASP A 120 -13.61 17.26 9.85
CA ASP A 120 -14.38 17.08 11.09
C ASP A 120 -14.01 15.79 11.85
N TYR A 121 -13.22 14.91 11.23
CA TYR A 121 -12.73 13.71 11.88
C TYR A 121 -11.45 13.97 12.68
N PRO A 122 -11.28 13.33 13.86
CA PRO A 122 -10.11 13.54 14.73
C PRO A 122 -8.82 13.01 14.11
N ALA A 123 -8.93 12.05 13.22
CA ALA A 123 -7.82 11.44 12.46
C ALA A 123 -8.35 10.67 11.26
N ILE A 124 -7.43 10.29 10.37
CA ILE A 124 -7.69 9.39 9.25
C ILE A 124 -6.73 8.21 9.37
N HIS A 125 -7.24 7.00 9.18
CA HIS A 125 -6.44 5.79 9.21
C HIS A 125 -5.98 5.44 7.79
N GLY A 126 -4.68 5.53 7.52
CA GLY A 126 -4.04 4.98 6.33
C GLY A 126 -3.62 3.53 6.57
N GLN A 127 -3.76 2.67 5.58
CA GLN A 127 -3.31 1.28 5.65
C GLN A 127 -2.41 0.93 4.48
N LEU A 128 -1.27 0.34 4.80
CA LEU A 128 -0.30 -0.20 3.84
C LEU A 128 0.19 -1.56 4.32
N GLU A 129 0.60 -2.39 3.38
CA GLU A 129 1.30 -3.63 3.71
C GLU A 129 2.68 -3.33 4.29
N GLY A 130 3.05 -4.04 5.36
CA GLY A 130 4.35 -3.87 5.99
C GLY A 130 5.49 -4.53 5.20
N PRO A 131 6.72 -4.00 5.27
CA PRO A 131 7.84 -4.52 4.49
C PRO A 131 8.19 -5.97 4.84
N ILE A 132 8.03 -6.39 6.09
CA ILE A 132 8.31 -7.76 6.52
C ILE A 132 7.26 -8.72 5.96
N SER A 133 5.98 -8.38 6.08
CA SER A 133 4.88 -9.20 5.55
C SER A 133 4.96 -9.32 4.03
N PHE A 134 5.17 -8.19 3.34
CA PHE A 134 5.35 -8.16 1.88
C PHE A 134 6.52 -9.01 1.44
N GLY A 135 7.71 -8.78 2.02
CA GLY A 135 8.92 -9.50 1.66
C GLY A 135 8.84 -11.00 1.97
N TYR A 136 8.08 -11.39 3.02
CA TYR A 136 7.85 -12.79 3.36
C TYR A 136 6.85 -13.47 2.43
N TYR A 137 5.78 -12.77 2.04
CA TYR A 137 4.72 -13.30 1.18
C TYR A 137 5.15 -13.49 -0.27
N VAL A 138 5.94 -12.56 -0.82
CA VAL A 138 6.38 -12.63 -2.21
C VAL A 138 7.50 -13.64 -2.37
N LEU A 139 7.26 -14.65 -3.21
CA LEU A 139 8.18 -15.77 -3.41
C LEU A 139 8.82 -15.73 -4.81
N ASP A 140 10.10 -16.11 -4.87
CA ASP A 140 10.82 -16.34 -6.12
C ASP A 140 10.42 -17.68 -6.80
N GLN A 141 11.05 -17.99 -7.93
CA GLN A 141 10.84 -19.24 -8.68
C GLN A 141 11.20 -20.50 -7.87
N ASN A 142 12.03 -20.38 -6.85
CA ASN A 142 12.44 -21.46 -5.95
C ASN A 142 11.55 -21.55 -4.70
N LYS A 143 10.46 -20.76 -4.65
CA LYS A 143 9.58 -20.61 -3.48
C LYS A 143 10.29 -20.05 -2.24
N ARG A 144 11.38 -19.31 -2.43
CA ARG A 144 12.09 -18.61 -1.37
C ARG A 144 11.54 -17.19 -1.26
N SER A 145 11.28 -16.75 -0.04
CA SER A 145 10.82 -15.39 0.24
C SER A 145 11.89 -14.36 -0.11
N ILE A 146 11.49 -13.28 -0.78
CA ILE A 146 12.39 -12.17 -1.13
C ILE A 146 12.93 -11.43 0.09
N LEU A 147 12.32 -11.58 1.25
CA LEU A 147 12.81 -11.04 2.52
C LEU A 147 14.22 -11.58 2.86
N PHE A 148 14.52 -12.81 2.45
CA PHE A 148 15.80 -13.46 2.73
C PHE A 148 16.84 -13.28 1.62
N ASP A 149 16.54 -12.48 0.62
CA ASP A 149 17.51 -12.07 -0.41
C ASP A 149 18.19 -10.76 0.00
N ASP A 150 19.50 -10.79 0.15
CA ASP A 150 20.28 -9.64 0.64
C ASP A 150 20.32 -8.48 -0.37
N THR A 151 20.08 -8.75 -1.66
CA THR A 151 20.02 -7.73 -2.71
C THR A 151 18.63 -7.07 -2.76
N VAL A 152 17.57 -7.85 -2.59
CA VAL A 152 16.19 -7.38 -2.74
C VAL A 152 15.63 -6.76 -1.46
N ARG A 153 15.99 -7.32 -0.29
CA ARG A 153 15.47 -6.87 1.01
C ARG A 153 15.65 -5.35 1.27
N PRO A 154 16.81 -4.73 1.03
CA PRO A 154 16.97 -3.29 1.23
C PRO A 154 15.99 -2.47 0.38
N PHE A 155 15.74 -2.90 -0.85
CA PHE A 155 14.81 -2.25 -1.77
C PHE A 155 13.36 -2.38 -1.29
N VAL A 156 12.96 -3.54 -0.75
CA VAL A 156 11.65 -3.72 -0.10
C VAL A 156 11.45 -2.69 1.01
N MET A 157 12.44 -2.53 1.89
CA MET A 157 12.35 -1.58 3.02
C MET A 157 12.22 -0.13 2.52
N GLU A 158 12.98 0.24 1.50
CA GLU A 158 12.97 1.58 0.92
C GLU A 158 11.63 1.90 0.25
N VAL A 159 11.11 1.03 -0.60
CA VAL A 159 9.82 1.22 -1.28
C VAL A 159 8.70 1.37 -0.26
N MET A 160 8.62 0.51 0.73
CA MET A 160 7.55 0.57 1.73
C MET A 160 7.64 1.83 2.60
N ALA A 161 8.85 2.26 3.00
CA ALA A 161 9.05 3.50 3.74
C ALA A 161 8.62 4.72 2.92
N ASN A 162 8.95 4.75 1.62
CA ASN A 162 8.55 5.85 0.74
C ASN A 162 7.04 5.91 0.52
N ARG A 163 6.35 4.77 0.41
CA ARG A 163 4.89 4.72 0.35
C ARG A 163 4.22 5.30 1.60
N VAL A 164 4.72 4.98 2.79
CA VAL A 164 4.25 5.60 4.04
C VAL A 164 4.43 7.12 3.98
N ASN A 165 5.62 7.60 3.55
CA ASN A 165 5.90 9.03 3.43
C ASN A 165 4.96 9.76 2.45
N ILE A 166 4.54 9.09 1.38
CA ILE A 166 3.57 9.65 0.42
C ILE A 166 2.21 9.80 1.09
N GLN A 167 1.70 8.74 1.70
CA GLN A 167 0.38 8.78 2.35
C GLN A 167 0.31 9.82 3.47
N LEU A 168 1.40 10.02 4.23
CA LEU A 168 1.47 11.06 5.27
C LEU A 168 1.48 12.49 4.71
N LYS A 169 1.68 12.68 3.41
CA LYS A 169 1.66 13.99 2.74
C LYS A 169 0.33 14.29 2.05
N ARG A 170 -0.54 13.28 1.90
CA ARG A 170 -1.86 13.42 1.27
C ARG A 170 -2.91 13.85 2.26
#